data_e911a6c23eaf05e8d24fb8235d842bb4
#
_entry.id   e911a6c23eaf05e8d24fb8235d842bb4
#
_cell.length_a   1.000
_cell.length_b   1.000
_cell.length_c   1.000
_cell.angle_alpha   90.00
_cell.angle_beta   90.00
_cell.angle_gamma   90.00
#
_symmetry.space_group_name_H-M   'P 1'
#
loop_
_entity.id
_entity.type
_entity.pdbx_description
1 polymer ?
#
loop_
_entity_poly.entity_id
_entity_poly.type
_entity_poly.pdbx_seq_one_letter_code
_entity_poly.pdbx_strand_id
1 'polypeptide(L)'
;MAIEFSSRGWRVAGGARNQDALADVQQDMQSDHFFDRLDVTIPEQVENFARSVKDKFGSPDLLVNNAGLINKNASLLDVSPEEFASVLAVNLGGVHNMIRSFLPIMQEAGRGIIANFSSYWGQSTAPEVAPYCATKWGVEGLTRSLAQELPSRLGAVAFNPGVINTDMLRSTFGEEALGYESPEEWAQHAVHTLEGLTPADSGKTVIG
;
A
#
# COMPACT_ATOMS: atom_id res chain seq x y z
N MET A 1 3.82 10.64 -0.89
CA MET A 1 3.25 10.32 0.45
C MET A 1 4.28 10.43 1.58
N ALA A 2 5.41 9.72 1.58
CA ALA A 2 6.36 9.75 2.73
C ALA A 2 6.78 11.18 3.08
N ILE A 3 7.20 11.97 2.10
CA ILE A 3 7.57 13.38 2.25
C ILE A 3 6.38 14.20 2.80
N GLU A 4 5.18 13.98 2.28
CA GLU A 4 3.99 14.69 2.72
C GLU A 4 3.60 14.35 4.17
N PHE A 5 3.65 13.07 4.58
CA PHE A 5 3.47 12.69 5.98
C PHE A 5 4.53 13.34 6.88
N SER A 6 5.78 13.35 6.44
CA SER A 6 6.88 14.02 7.18
C SER A 6 6.62 15.50 7.36
N SER A 7 6.20 16.21 6.31
CA SER A 7 5.90 17.65 6.36
C SER A 7 4.77 17.99 7.34
N ARG A 8 3.89 17.03 7.62
CA ARG A 8 2.79 17.13 8.59
C ARG A 8 3.17 16.65 10.00
N GLY A 9 4.45 16.34 10.23
CA GLY A 9 4.97 15.99 11.54
C GLY A 9 4.87 14.50 11.90
N TRP A 10 4.55 13.62 10.95
CA TRP A 10 4.58 12.18 11.17
C TRP A 10 6.01 11.64 11.17
N ARG A 11 6.27 10.67 12.02
CA ARG A 11 7.44 9.80 11.89
C ARG A 11 7.10 8.70 10.90
N VAL A 12 7.90 8.57 9.85
CA VAL A 12 7.66 7.65 8.75
C VAL A 12 8.65 6.49 8.80
N ALA A 13 8.13 5.27 8.72
CA ALA A 13 8.91 4.09 8.39
C ALA A 13 8.51 3.62 6.98
N GLY A 14 9.47 3.48 6.09
CA GLY A 14 9.24 3.10 4.70
C GLY A 14 10.13 1.96 4.24
N GLY A 15 9.56 1.08 3.42
CA GLY A 15 10.30 -0.02 2.81
C GLY A 15 10.05 -0.10 1.31
N ALA A 16 11.11 -0.33 0.54
CA ALA A 16 11.04 -0.57 -0.89
C ALA A 16 12.20 -1.46 -1.36
N ARG A 17 12.07 -2.06 -2.54
CA ARG A 17 13.13 -2.90 -3.12
C ARG A 17 14.31 -2.08 -3.65
N ASN A 18 14.05 -0.88 -4.15
CA ASN A 18 15.06 0.02 -4.72
C ASN A 18 15.68 0.88 -3.62
N GLN A 19 16.94 0.59 -3.30
CA GLN A 19 17.67 1.27 -2.22
C GLN A 19 18.06 2.71 -2.60
N ASP A 20 18.33 2.97 -3.88
CA ASP A 20 18.67 4.32 -4.35
C ASP A 20 17.46 5.25 -4.22
N ALA A 21 16.26 4.78 -4.63
CA ALA A 21 15.03 5.54 -4.44
C ALA A 21 14.68 5.80 -2.96
N LEU A 22 15.05 4.87 -2.06
CA LEU A 22 14.90 5.10 -0.61
C LEU A 22 15.87 6.17 -0.11
N ALA A 23 17.12 6.17 -0.60
CA ALA A 23 18.12 7.18 -0.24
C ALA A 23 17.69 8.59 -0.73
N ASP A 24 17.16 8.70 -1.94
CA ASP A 24 16.63 9.95 -2.48
C ASP A 24 15.51 10.51 -1.60
N VAL A 25 14.54 9.67 -1.23
CA VAL A 25 13.44 10.08 -0.34
C VAL A 25 13.98 10.52 1.02
N GLN A 26 14.99 9.84 1.57
CA GLN A 26 15.59 10.21 2.85
C GLN A 26 16.28 11.58 2.83
N GLN A 27 16.88 11.98 1.69
CA GLN A 27 17.55 13.29 1.57
C GLN A 27 16.56 14.45 1.67
N ASP A 28 15.33 14.24 1.21
CA ASP A 28 14.26 15.26 1.21
C ASP A 28 13.52 15.33 2.55
N MET A 29 13.82 14.44 3.49
CA MET A 29 13.10 14.35 4.76
C MET A 29 13.95 14.82 5.94
N GLN A 30 13.34 15.59 6.82
CA GLN A 30 13.96 15.97 8.10
C GLN A 30 13.98 14.77 9.06
N SER A 31 14.97 14.73 9.95
CA SER A 31 15.36 13.63 10.81
C SER A 31 14.24 12.89 11.58
N ASP A 32 14.55 11.66 11.98
CA ASP A 32 13.76 10.69 12.74
C ASP A 32 12.75 9.89 11.92
N HIS A 33 13.18 9.49 10.72
CA HIS A 33 12.49 8.53 9.88
C HIS A 33 13.29 7.22 9.78
N PHE A 34 12.67 6.14 9.34
CA PHE A 34 13.32 4.86 9.14
C PHE A 34 12.98 4.29 7.76
N PHE A 35 13.99 4.07 6.95
CA PHE A 35 13.84 3.46 5.63
C PHE A 35 14.80 2.30 5.49
N ASP A 36 14.31 1.18 4.95
CA ASP A 36 15.14 0.00 4.73
C ASP A 36 14.69 -0.73 3.46
N ARG A 37 15.60 -1.52 2.90
CA ARG A 37 15.29 -2.37 1.76
C ARG A 37 14.31 -3.45 2.18
N LEU A 38 13.18 -3.53 1.48
CA LEU A 38 12.11 -4.45 1.78
C LEU A 38 11.49 -5.03 0.50
N ASP A 39 11.50 -6.34 0.38
CA ASP A 39 10.64 -7.07 -0.53
C ASP A 39 9.49 -7.68 0.27
N VAL A 40 8.29 -7.16 0.04
CA VAL A 40 7.07 -7.61 0.76
C VAL A 40 6.70 -9.06 0.48
N THR A 41 7.25 -9.66 -0.58
CA THR A 41 7.01 -11.08 -0.90
C THR A 41 7.85 -12.03 -0.05
N ILE A 42 8.84 -11.52 0.70
CA ILE A 42 9.75 -12.31 1.55
C ILE A 42 9.35 -12.12 3.02
N PRO A 43 8.65 -13.10 3.62
CA PRO A 43 8.12 -12.96 5.00
C PRO A 43 9.17 -12.58 6.03
N GLU A 44 10.36 -13.17 5.96
CA GLU A 44 11.46 -12.89 6.90
C GLU A 44 11.92 -11.41 6.84
N GLN A 45 11.98 -10.82 5.64
CA GLN A 45 12.31 -9.39 5.50
C GLN A 45 11.23 -8.54 6.14
N VAL A 46 9.95 -8.87 5.93
CA VAL A 46 8.83 -8.14 6.52
C VAL A 46 8.83 -8.26 8.05
N GLU A 47 9.08 -9.44 8.59
CA GLU A 47 9.16 -9.66 10.05
C GLU A 47 10.32 -8.85 10.67
N ASN A 48 11.49 -8.83 10.03
CA ASN A 48 12.64 -8.04 10.47
C ASN A 48 12.35 -6.54 10.41
N PHE A 49 11.74 -6.07 9.32
CA PHE A 49 11.34 -4.67 9.17
C PHE A 49 10.32 -4.26 10.25
N ALA A 50 9.30 -5.06 10.50
CA ALA A 50 8.31 -4.79 11.53
C ALA A 50 8.93 -4.72 12.94
N ARG A 51 9.90 -5.59 13.23
CA ARG A 51 10.65 -5.56 14.49
C ARG A 51 11.46 -4.27 14.62
N SER A 52 12.21 -3.89 13.60
CA SER A 52 12.99 -2.64 13.58
C SER A 52 12.11 -1.41 13.77
N VAL A 53 10.92 -1.38 13.14
CA VAL A 53 9.94 -0.29 13.34
C VAL A 53 9.43 -0.27 14.77
N LYS A 54 9.05 -1.44 15.33
CA LYS A 54 8.61 -1.55 16.73
C LYS A 54 9.68 -1.05 17.71
N ASP A 55 10.93 -1.45 17.50
CA ASP A 55 12.04 -1.09 18.38
C ASP A 55 12.35 0.41 18.31
N LYS A 56 12.23 1.02 17.13
CA LYS A 56 12.55 2.43 16.94
C LYS A 56 11.38 3.37 17.29
N PHE A 57 10.16 3.03 16.92
CA PHE A 57 9.01 3.93 17.00
C PHE A 57 7.83 3.41 17.82
N GLY A 58 7.85 2.13 18.21
CA GLY A 58 6.71 1.47 18.80
C GLY A 58 5.70 1.00 17.76
N SER A 59 4.43 0.94 18.14
CA SER A 59 3.34 0.55 17.25
C SER A 59 3.03 1.64 16.23
N PRO A 60 2.85 1.31 14.93
CA PRO A 60 2.36 2.30 13.98
C PRO A 60 0.89 2.67 14.29
N ASP A 61 0.55 3.95 14.12
CA ASP A 61 -0.82 4.43 14.14
C ASP A 61 -1.51 4.20 12.79
N LEU A 62 -0.72 4.17 11.70
CA LEU A 62 -1.19 3.90 10.34
C LEU A 62 -0.21 2.96 9.61
N LEU A 63 -0.70 1.83 9.14
CA LEU A 63 0.01 0.91 8.25
C LEU A 63 -0.54 1.08 6.83
N VAL A 64 0.30 1.53 5.91
CA VAL A 64 -0.07 1.71 4.49
C VAL A 64 0.56 0.61 3.64
N ASN A 65 -0.25 -0.28 3.12
CA ASN A 65 0.16 -1.33 2.19
C ASN A 65 -0.01 -0.83 0.74
N ASN A 66 1.02 -0.12 0.26
CA ASN A 66 1.02 0.53 -1.06
C ASN A 66 1.78 -0.27 -2.14
N ALA A 67 2.65 -1.20 -1.76
CA ALA A 67 3.41 -2.00 -2.74
C ALA A 67 2.47 -2.72 -3.71
N GLY A 68 2.72 -2.58 -5.01
CA GLY A 68 1.89 -3.20 -6.03
C GLY A 68 2.59 -3.33 -7.37
N LEU A 69 2.13 -4.30 -8.16
CA LEU A 69 2.52 -4.52 -9.55
C LEU A 69 1.27 -4.58 -10.41
N ILE A 70 1.40 -4.15 -11.66
CA ILE A 70 0.45 -4.43 -12.73
C ILE A 70 1.14 -5.30 -13.78
N ASN A 71 0.41 -6.21 -14.43
CA ASN A 71 0.92 -6.98 -15.56
C ASN A 71 1.05 -6.10 -16.81
N LYS A 72 1.88 -6.50 -17.74
CA LYS A 72 1.88 -5.90 -19.09
C LYS A 72 0.53 -6.13 -19.74
N ASN A 73 0.04 -5.13 -20.47
CA ASN A 73 -1.23 -5.25 -21.19
C ASN A 73 -1.19 -6.45 -22.14
N ALA A 74 -1.99 -7.45 -21.85
CA ALA A 74 -2.10 -8.67 -22.62
C ALA A 74 -3.44 -9.36 -22.39
N SER A 75 -3.91 -10.07 -23.40
CA SER A 75 -5.03 -11.02 -23.23
C SER A 75 -4.69 -12.01 -22.10
N LEU A 76 -5.67 -12.45 -21.32
CA LEU A 76 -5.42 -13.39 -20.23
C LEU A 76 -4.74 -14.68 -20.69
N LEU A 77 -4.94 -15.09 -21.95
CA LEU A 77 -4.26 -16.25 -22.53
C LEU A 77 -2.77 -16.03 -22.77
N ASP A 78 -2.35 -14.79 -22.95
CA ASP A 78 -0.97 -14.41 -23.27
C ASP A 78 -0.17 -13.99 -22.01
N VAL A 79 -0.82 -13.80 -20.87
CA VAL A 79 -0.14 -13.56 -19.59
C VAL A 79 0.55 -14.85 -19.15
N SER A 80 1.88 -14.77 -18.92
CA SER A 80 2.62 -15.95 -18.47
C SER A 80 2.25 -16.34 -17.04
N PRO A 81 2.36 -17.65 -16.67
CA PRO A 81 2.15 -18.10 -15.31
C PRO A 81 3.04 -17.38 -14.29
N GLU A 82 4.28 -17.04 -14.67
CA GLU A 82 5.27 -16.36 -13.82
C GLU A 82 4.84 -14.90 -13.57
N GLU A 83 4.37 -14.20 -14.60
CA GLU A 83 3.87 -12.82 -14.44
C GLU A 83 2.61 -12.80 -13.59
N PHE A 84 1.67 -13.71 -13.84
CA PHE A 84 0.47 -13.88 -13.03
C PHE A 84 0.84 -14.12 -11.56
N ALA A 85 1.73 -15.07 -11.28
CA ALA A 85 2.17 -15.41 -9.93
C ALA A 85 2.87 -14.20 -9.25
N SER A 86 3.69 -13.43 -10.00
CA SER A 86 4.37 -12.26 -9.48
C SER A 86 3.40 -11.16 -9.03
N VAL A 87 2.36 -10.88 -9.82
CA VAL A 87 1.33 -9.89 -9.47
C VAL A 87 0.58 -10.32 -8.21
N LEU A 88 0.20 -11.61 -8.10
CA LEU A 88 -0.46 -12.13 -6.90
C LEU A 88 0.47 -12.07 -5.67
N ALA A 89 1.72 -12.48 -5.84
CA ALA A 89 2.69 -12.51 -4.75
C ALA A 89 2.89 -11.12 -4.12
N VAL A 90 3.01 -10.08 -4.94
CA VAL A 90 3.19 -8.70 -4.43
C VAL A 90 1.88 -8.15 -3.89
N ASN A 91 0.81 -8.16 -4.69
CA ASN A 91 -0.41 -7.40 -4.40
C ASN A 91 -1.28 -8.03 -3.31
N LEU A 92 -1.22 -9.35 -3.13
CA LEU A 92 -1.97 -10.09 -2.09
C LEU A 92 -1.03 -10.70 -1.06
N GLY A 93 -0.02 -11.43 -1.49
CA GLY A 93 0.95 -12.05 -0.60
C GLY A 93 1.70 -11.00 0.24
N GLY A 94 2.15 -9.93 -0.40
CA GLY A 94 2.80 -8.81 0.27
C GLY A 94 1.91 -8.15 1.32
N VAL A 95 0.66 -7.86 0.97
CA VAL A 95 -0.33 -7.29 1.91
C VAL A 95 -0.54 -8.22 3.10
N HIS A 96 -0.71 -9.52 2.86
CA HIS A 96 -0.84 -10.52 3.92
C HIS A 96 0.39 -10.55 4.83
N ASN A 97 1.61 -10.58 4.28
CA ASN A 97 2.85 -10.61 5.05
C ASN A 97 2.98 -9.37 5.96
N MET A 98 2.68 -8.18 5.42
CA MET A 98 2.69 -6.93 6.18
C MET A 98 1.67 -6.95 7.32
N ILE A 99 0.42 -7.34 7.03
CA ILE A 99 -0.63 -7.45 8.06
C ILE A 99 -0.20 -8.44 9.14
N ARG A 100 0.27 -9.63 8.76
CA ARG A 100 0.71 -10.67 9.71
C ARG A 100 1.80 -10.20 10.65
N SER A 101 2.72 -9.36 10.17
CA SER A 101 3.85 -8.89 10.97
C SER A 101 3.52 -7.67 11.83
N PHE A 102 2.67 -6.76 11.35
CA PHE A 102 2.34 -5.52 12.05
C PHE A 102 1.10 -5.60 12.92
N LEU A 103 0.08 -6.38 12.53
CA LEU A 103 -1.16 -6.45 13.28
C LEU A 103 -0.98 -6.89 14.74
N PRO A 104 -0.13 -7.88 15.09
CA PRO A 104 0.10 -8.21 16.51
C PRO A 104 0.64 -7.03 17.33
N ILE A 105 1.51 -6.21 16.72
CA ILE A 105 2.08 -5.00 17.36
C ILE A 105 0.97 -3.96 17.60
N MET A 106 0.10 -3.77 16.61
CA MET A 106 -1.03 -2.84 16.69
C MET A 106 -2.09 -3.31 17.69
N GLN A 107 -2.34 -4.63 17.76
CA GLN A 107 -3.26 -5.22 18.74
C GLN A 107 -2.74 -5.06 20.17
N GLU A 108 -1.43 -5.25 20.41
CA GLU A 108 -0.80 -5.02 21.70
C GLU A 108 -0.95 -3.54 22.14
N ALA A 109 -0.80 -2.61 21.20
CA ALA A 109 -1.00 -1.18 21.46
C ALA A 109 -2.48 -0.79 21.58
N GLY A 110 -3.39 -1.62 21.10
CA GLY A 110 -4.84 -1.42 21.16
C GLY A 110 -5.36 -0.29 20.26
N ARG A 111 -4.61 0.12 19.21
CA ARG A 111 -5.00 1.18 18.28
C ARG A 111 -4.27 1.03 16.93
N GLY A 112 -4.84 1.65 15.91
CA GLY A 112 -4.24 1.82 14.60
C GLY A 112 -5.16 1.48 13.45
N ILE A 113 -4.80 1.97 12.27
CA ILE A 113 -5.52 1.77 11.01
C ILE A 113 -4.61 1.08 10.00
N ILE A 114 -5.15 0.12 9.28
CA ILE A 114 -4.50 -0.55 8.15
C ILE A 114 -5.18 -0.05 6.88
N ALA A 115 -4.44 0.63 6.01
CA ALA A 115 -4.89 1.07 4.70
C ALA A 115 -4.26 0.19 3.61
N ASN A 116 -5.06 -0.66 3.01
CA ASN A 116 -4.64 -1.52 1.90
C ASN A 116 -4.97 -0.85 0.57
N PHE A 117 -3.97 -0.56 -0.25
CA PHE A 117 -4.18 0.10 -1.53
C PHE A 117 -4.92 -0.79 -2.52
N SER A 118 -6.15 -0.42 -2.76
CA SER A 118 -7.04 -0.97 -3.77
C SER A 118 -6.88 -0.20 -5.09
N SER A 119 -7.93 -0.11 -5.86
CA SER A 119 -8.02 0.58 -7.14
C SER A 119 -9.50 0.71 -7.52
N TYR A 120 -9.82 1.57 -8.50
CA TYR A 120 -11.10 1.49 -9.19
C TYR A 120 -11.35 0.06 -9.74
N TRP A 121 -10.31 -0.64 -10.18
CA TRP A 121 -10.39 -2.04 -10.61
C TRP A 121 -10.45 -3.08 -9.47
N GLY A 122 -10.61 -2.65 -8.25
CA GLY A 122 -11.04 -3.49 -7.12
C GLY A 122 -12.56 -3.62 -7.03
N GLN A 123 -13.31 -2.81 -7.79
CA GLN A 123 -14.77 -2.79 -7.86
C GLN A 123 -15.31 -2.84 -9.30
N SER A 124 -14.42 -2.79 -10.28
CA SER A 124 -14.67 -2.92 -11.71
C SER A 124 -13.58 -3.74 -12.38
N THR A 125 -13.61 -3.87 -13.67
CA THR A 125 -12.60 -4.62 -14.44
C THR A 125 -12.27 -3.92 -15.74
N ALA A 126 -11.11 -4.26 -16.33
CA ALA A 126 -10.72 -3.85 -17.66
C ALA A 126 -10.09 -5.03 -18.41
N PRO A 127 -10.14 -5.05 -19.75
CA PRO A 127 -9.40 -6.03 -20.55
C PRO A 127 -7.88 -5.85 -20.33
N GLU A 128 -7.13 -6.88 -20.67
CA GLU A 128 -5.65 -6.92 -20.68
C GLU A 128 -4.94 -6.78 -19.33
N VAL A 129 -5.66 -6.48 -18.25
CA VAL A 129 -5.11 -6.34 -16.89
C VAL A 129 -5.81 -7.29 -15.88
N ALA A 130 -6.25 -8.45 -16.34
CA ALA A 130 -7.00 -9.40 -15.53
C ALA A 130 -6.27 -9.85 -14.25
N PRO A 131 -4.94 -10.14 -14.22
CA PRO A 131 -4.22 -10.47 -12.98
C PRO A 131 -4.29 -9.33 -11.96
N TYR A 132 -4.09 -8.09 -12.40
CA TYR A 132 -4.18 -6.92 -11.52
C TYR A 132 -5.60 -6.75 -10.96
N CYS A 133 -6.63 -6.79 -11.82
CA CYS A 133 -8.02 -6.72 -11.38
C CYS A 133 -8.33 -7.78 -10.33
N ALA A 134 -7.93 -9.04 -10.58
CA ALA A 134 -8.14 -10.13 -9.63
C ALA A 134 -7.51 -9.84 -8.26
N THR A 135 -6.29 -9.26 -8.24
CA THR A 135 -5.63 -8.91 -6.98
C THR A 135 -6.33 -7.75 -6.28
N LYS A 136 -6.82 -6.76 -6.99
CA LYS A 136 -7.49 -5.61 -6.37
C LYS A 136 -8.87 -5.99 -5.82
N TRP A 137 -9.61 -6.86 -6.49
CA TRP A 137 -10.80 -7.51 -5.92
C TRP A 137 -10.45 -8.35 -4.68
N GLY A 138 -9.31 -9.07 -4.72
CA GLY A 138 -8.79 -9.81 -3.58
C GLY A 138 -8.46 -8.92 -2.39
N VAL A 139 -7.84 -7.75 -2.60
CA VAL A 139 -7.55 -6.76 -1.56
C VAL A 139 -8.83 -6.23 -0.91
N GLU A 140 -9.88 -5.95 -1.70
CA GLU A 140 -11.18 -5.54 -1.18
C GLU A 140 -11.78 -6.62 -0.26
N GLY A 141 -11.79 -7.88 -0.73
CA GLY A 141 -12.33 -9.01 0.04
C GLY A 141 -11.53 -9.26 1.33
N LEU A 142 -10.18 -9.28 1.22
CA LEU A 142 -9.28 -9.47 2.35
C LEU A 142 -9.48 -8.37 3.41
N THR A 143 -9.57 -7.11 2.97
CA THR A 143 -9.74 -5.97 3.87
C THR A 143 -11.07 -6.02 4.62
N ARG A 144 -12.16 -6.34 3.92
CA ARG A 144 -13.50 -6.47 4.53
C ARG A 144 -13.59 -7.64 5.50
N SER A 145 -12.92 -8.75 5.19
CA SER A 145 -12.84 -9.89 6.11
C SER A 145 -12.04 -9.53 7.36
N LEU A 146 -10.85 -8.96 7.18
CA LEU A 146 -10.01 -8.50 8.29
C LEU A 146 -10.76 -7.53 9.20
N ALA A 147 -11.51 -6.58 8.64
CA ALA A 147 -12.27 -5.61 9.40
C ALA A 147 -13.27 -6.22 10.37
N GLN A 148 -13.79 -7.41 10.07
CA GLN A 148 -14.72 -8.14 10.94
C GLN A 148 -14.01 -8.87 12.10
N GLU A 149 -12.70 -9.08 11.97
CA GLU A 149 -11.86 -9.76 12.98
C GLU A 149 -11.20 -8.78 13.96
N LEU A 150 -11.14 -7.47 13.58
CA LEU A 150 -10.45 -6.46 14.38
C LEU A 150 -11.27 -6.01 15.60
N PRO A 151 -10.60 -5.78 16.74
CA PRO A 151 -11.24 -5.11 17.88
C PRO A 151 -11.60 -3.67 17.52
N SER A 152 -12.60 -3.11 18.18
CA SER A 152 -13.24 -1.83 17.86
C SER A 152 -12.32 -0.59 17.81
N ARG A 153 -11.11 -0.70 18.35
CA ARG A 153 -10.10 0.38 18.33
C ARG A 153 -9.11 0.28 17.16
N LEU A 154 -9.20 -0.78 16.38
CA LEU A 154 -8.43 -0.95 15.15
C LEU A 154 -9.37 -0.88 13.95
N GLY A 155 -8.84 -0.50 12.80
CA GLY A 155 -9.59 -0.47 11.55
C GLY A 155 -8.76 -0.97 10.39
N ALA A 156 -9.44 -1.50 9.37
CA ALA A 156 -8.84 -1.83 8.08
C ALA A 156 -9.72 -1.27 6.98
N VAL A 157 -9.13 -0.53 6.06
CA VAL A 157 -9.81 0.08 4.91
C VAL A 157 -9.15 -0.33 3.60
N ALA A 158 -9.95 -0.49 2.55
CA ALA A 158 -9.45 -0.55 1.20
C ALA A 158 -9.34 0.90 0.69
N PHE A 159 -8.13 1.34 0.36
CA PHE A 159 -7.89 2.71 -0.09
C PHE A 159 -7.77 2.73 -1.61
N ASN A 160 -8.73 3.36 -2.28
CA ASN A 160 -8.68 3.59 -3.72
C ASN A 160 -7.99 4.93 -3.96
N PRO A 161 -6.77 4.93 -4.51
CA PRO A 161 -5.99 6.16 -4.68
C PRO A 161 -6.45 7.04 -5.84
N GLY A 162 -7.45 6.63 -6.60
CA GLY A 162 -7.79 7.26 -7.88
C GLY A 162 -6.77 6.92 -8.96
N VAL A 163 -6.61 7.82 -9.93
CA VAL A 163 -5.71 7.67 -11.08
C VAL A 163 -4.59 8.69 -10.95
N ILE A 164 -3.35 8.22 -10.90
CA ILE A 164 -2.17 9.05 -10.63
C ILE A 164 -1.15 8.83 -11.74
N ASN A 165 -0.51 9.89 -12.22
CA ASN A 165 0.54 9.83 -13.23
C ASN A 165 1.82 9.19 -12.68
N THR A 166 1.82 7.88 -12.56
CA THR A 166 2.94 7.05 -12.11
C THR A 166 3.54 6.24 -13.25
N ASP A 167 4.72 5.66 -13.04
CA ASP A 167 5.31 4.71 -14.01
C ASP A 167 4.37 3.51 -14.27
N MET A 168 3.65 3.07 -13.24
CA MET A 168 2.63 2.02 -13.38
C MET A 168 1.51 2.45 -14.32
N LEU A 169 1.00 3.67 -14.19
CA LEU A 169 -0.05 4.17 -15.08
C LEU A 169 0.47 4.34 -16.50
N ARG A 170 1.67 4.89 -16.64
CA ARG A 170 2.32 5.07 -17.96
C ARG A 170 2.58 3.73 -18.66
N SER A 171 2.88 2.67 -17.93
CA SER A 171 3.07 1.34 -18.54
C SER A 171 1.77 0.76 -19.12
N THR A 172 0.61 1.21 -18.66
CA THR A 172 -0.72 0.73 -19.07
C THR A 172 -1.38 1.63 -20.12
N PHE A 173 -1.29 2.96 -19.94
CA PHE A 173 -1.99 3.96 -20.76
C PHE A 173 -1.06 4.84 -21.60
N GLY A 174 0.24 4.63 -21.54
CA GLY A 174 1.20 5.43 -22.30
C GLY A 174 1.12 6.92 -21.98
N GLU A 175 1.08 7.77 -23.03
CA GLU A 175 1.06 9.22 -22.89
C GLU A 175 -0.25 9.79 -22.29
N GLU A 176 -1.35 9.05 -22.35
CA GLU A 176 -2.61 9.46 -21.71
C GLU A 176 -2.47 9.64 -20.20
N ALA A 177 -1.51 8.92 -19.59
CA ALA A 177 -1.19 9.05 -18.17
C ALA A 177 -0.76 10.48 -17.78
N LEU A 178 -0.19 11.25 -18.69
CA LEU A 178 0.26 12.63 -18.45
C LEU A 178 -0.87 13.62 -18.16
N GLY A 179 -2.12 13.25 -18.49
CA GLY A 179 -3.32 14.05 -18.18
C GLY A 179 -3.79 13.96 -16.72
N TYR A 180 -3.19 13.09 -15.92
CA TYR A 180 -3.55 12.89 -14.51
C TYR A 180 -2.59 13.61 -13.57
N GLU A 181 -3.03 13.81 -12.33
CA GLU A 181 -2.24 14.44 -11.26
C GLU A 181 -0.87 13.80 -11.07
N SER A 182 0.13 14.62 -10.75
CA SER A 182 1.44 14.14 -10.32
C SER A 182 1.35 13.43 -8.96
N PRO A 183 2.29 12.53 -8.64
CA PRO A 183 2.35 11.90 -7.31
C PRO A 183 2.48 12.92 -6.16
N GLU A 184 3.11 14.06 -6.41
CA GLU A 184 3.31 15.15 -5.44
C GLU A 184 2.00 15.88 -5.13
N GLU A 185 1.25 16.27 -6.16
CA GLU A 185 -0.07 16.92 -6.01
C GLU A 185 -1.06 15.96 -5.35
N TRP A 186 -1.14 14.75 -5.86
CA TRP A 186 -1.99 13.69 -5.30
C TRP A 186 -1.69 13.41 -3.82
N ALA A 187 -0.43 13.39 -3.42
CA ALA A 187 -0.05 13.06 -2.05
C ALA A 187 -0.66 14.02 -1.02
N GLN A 188 -0.92 15.28 -1.39
CA GLN A 188 -1.46 16.28 -0.48
C GLN A 188 -2.86 15.93 0.01
N HIS A 189 -3.75 15.53 -0.90
CA HIS A 189 -5.13 15.16 -0.52
C HIS A 189 -5.22 13.70 -0.05
N ALA A 190 -4.42 12.80 -0.64
CA ALA A 190 -4.41 11.41 -0.21
C ALA A 190 -3.92 11.25 1.24
N VAL A 191 -2.86 11.96 1.63
CA VAL A 191 -2.37 11.97 3.01
C VAL A 191 -3.41 12.59 3.94
N HIS A 192 -4.06 13.69 3.54
CA HIS A 192 -5.14 14.26 4.34
C HIS A 192 -6.28 13.27 4.60
N THR A 193 -6.68 12.51 3.58
CA THR A 193 -7.69 11.46 3.71
C THR A 193 -7.22 10.34 4.65
N LEU A 194 -5.96 9.87 4.47
CA LEU A 194 -5.38 8.81 5.28
C LEU A 194 -5.23 9.20 6.76
N GLU A 195 -4.87 10.44 7.05
CA GLU A 195 -4.80 10.99 8.42
C GLU A 195 -6.17 11.06 9.10
N GLY A 196 -7.22 11.30 8.32
CA GLY A 196 -8.60 11.38 8.81
C GLY A 196 -9.25 10.03 9.10
N LEU A 197 -8.61 8.91 8.75
CA LEU A 197 -9.19 7.58 8.95
C LEU A 197 -9.35 7.23 10.43
N THR A 198 -10.46 6.60 10.73
CA THR A 198 -10.83 6.16 12.07
C THR A 198 -11.28 4.69 12.05
N PRO A 199 -11.38 4.02 13.21
CA PRO A 199 -11.96 2.68 13.28
C PRO A 199 -13.41 2.60 12.76
N ALA A 200 -14.15 3.71 12.71
CA ALA A 200 -15.50 3.76 12.15
C ALA A 200 -15.54 3.59 10.62
N ASP A 201 -14.40 3.70 9.97
CA ASP A 201 -14.25 3.48 8.52
C ASP A 201 -13.86 2.04 8.18
N SER A 202 -13.65 1.20 9.19
CA SER A 202 -13.26 -0.20 9.02
C SER A 202 -14.22 -0.96 8.12
N GLY A 203 -13.70 -1.71 7.16
CA GLY A 203 -14.47 -2.47 6.17
C GLY A 203 -14.96 -1.67 4.96
N LYS A 204 -14.74 -0.35 4.93
CA LYS A 204 -15.13 0.49 3.79
C LYS A 204 -14.03 0.54 2.72
N THR A 205 -14.45 0.88 1.50
CA THR A 205 -13.55 1.42 0.48
C THR A 205 -13.56 2.94 0.60
N VAL A 206 -12.40 3.53 0.81
CA VAL A 206 -12.18 4.99 0.94
C VAL A 206 -11.47 5.49 -0.32
N ILE A 207 -11.88 6.63 -0.84
CA ILE A 207 -11.28 7.26 -2.02
C ILE A 207 -10.35 8.37 -1.53
N GLY A 208 -9.10 8.36 -2.05
CA GLY A 208 -8.07 9.35 -1.77
C GLY A 208 -8.13 10.57 -2.67
#